data_7d8657fda54321c264b9bb6899f7da90
#
_entry.id   7d8657fda54321c264b9bb6899f7da90
#
_cell.length_a   1.000
_cell.length_b   1.000
_cell.length_c   1.000
_cell.angle_alpha   90.00
_cell.angle_beta   90.00
_cell.angle_gamma   90.00
#
_symmetry.space_group_name_H-M   'P 1'
#
loop_
_entity.id
_entity.type
_entity.pdbx_description
1 polymer ?
#
loop_
_entity_poly.entity_id
_entity_poly.type
_entity_poly.pdbx_seq_one_letter_code
_entity_poly.pdbx_strand_id
1 'polypeptide(L)'
;MNRPIRSYVLRQGRTTAAQQRALEELFPKYGLPFQPETIDSGKIFGRIAPLVLEIGSGMGETTAAIARAKPAADFIAVEVHGPGVGSLLNRIAADGLANVRVIRHDAVEVLARMIPDGALAAIHLFFPDPWPKKRHHKRRLVQAQF
;
A
#
# COMPACT_ATOMS: atom_id res chain seq x y z
N MET A 1 -29.56 -0.59 -2.01
CA MET A 1 -28.37 0.22 -2.22
C MET A 1 -27.19 -0.70 -2.55
N ASN A 2 -26.65 -0.56 -3.72
CA ASN A 2 -25.51 -1.38 -4.12
C ASN A 2 -24.23 -0.83 -3.51
N ARG A 3 -23.61 -1.60 -2.61
CA ARG A 3 -22.29 -1.26 -2.10
C ARG A 3 -21.23 -1.84 -3.01
N PRO A 4 -20.16 -1.12 -3.33
CA PRO A 4 -19.07 -1.69 -4.12
C PRO A 4 -18.43 -2.86 -3.37
N ILE A 5 -18.04 -3.88 -4.13
CA ILE A 5 -17.32 -5.02 -3.57
C ILE A 5 -15.89 -4.59 -3.28
N ARG A 6 -15.48 -4.75 -2.02
CA ARG A 6 -14.13 -4.38 -1.59
C ARG A 6 -13.23 -5.60 -1.51
N SER A 7 -11.98 -5.40 -1.81
CA SER A 7 -10.96 -6.45 -1.77
C SER A 7 -10.40 -6.69 -0.36
N TYR A 8 -10.94 -6.03 0.65
CA TYR A 8 -10.43 -6.09 2.02
C TYR A 8 -11.56 -6.13 3.03
N VAL A 9 -11.23 -6.57 4.24
CA VAL A 9 -12.08 -6.51 5.43
C VAL A 9 -11.59 -5.36 6.29
N LEU A 10 -12.50 -4.44 6.67
CA LEU A 10 -12.17 -3.37 7.59
C LEU A 10 -12.05 -3.94 9.00
N ARG A 11 -10.86 -3.88 9.57
CA ARG A 11 -10.61 -4.25 10.95
C ARG A 11 -10.59 -2.99 11.80
N GLN A 12 -11.40 -2.99 12.86
CA GLN A 12 -11.46 -1.86 13.79
C GLN A 12 -10.54 -2.11 14.97
N GLY A 13 -9.25 -2.29 14.70
CA GLY A 13 -8.26 -2.37 15.74
C GLY A 13 -7.90 -0.99 16.27
N ARG A 14 -7.58 -0.91 17.55
CA ARG A 14 -7.11 0.33 18.15
C ARG A 14 -5.72 0.66 17.64
N THR A 15 -5.55 1.91 17.23
CA THR A 15 -4.25 2.46 16.89
C THR A 15 -3.49 2.78 18.18
N THR A 16 -2.23 2.33 18.29
CA THR A 16 -1.39 2.72 19.42
C THR A 16 -1.04 4.21 19.33
N ALA A 17 -0.58 4.80 20.44
CA ALA A 17 -0.15 6.19 20.42
C ALA A 17 0.98 6.44 19.41
N ALA A 18 1.93 5.51 19.29
CA ALA A 18 3.02 5.62 18.31
C ALA A 18 2.51 5.54 16.88
N GLN A 19 1.56 4.64 16.60
CA GLN A 19 0.95 4.53 15.26
C GLN A 19 0.15 5.78 14.93
N GLN A 20 -0.62 6.29 15.88
CA GLN A 20 -1.39 7.53 15.68
C GLN A 20 -0.48 8.71 15.38
N ARG A 21 0.62 8.87 16.13
CA ARG A 21 1.60 9.93 15.84
C ARG A 21 2.20 9.78 14.46
N ALA A 22 2.50 8.55 14.04
CA ALA A 22 3.02 8.31 12.70
C ALA A 22 2.04 8.74 11.61
N LEU A 23 0.76 8.42 11.78
CA LEU A 23 -0.28 8.86 10.83
C LEU A 23 -0.37 10.38 10.76
N GLU A 24 -0.17 11.08 11.85
CA GLU A 24 -0.24 12.54 11.90
C GLU A 24 1.04 13.21 11.41
N GLU A 25 2.20 12.70 11.81
CA GLU A 25 3.48 13.37 11.61
C GLU A 25 4.30 12.82 10.43
N LEU A 26 4.20 11.53 10.15
CA LEU A 26 5.00 10.88 9.11
C LEU A 26 4.25 10.70 7.79
N PHE A 27 2.92 10.58 7.82
CA PHE A 27 2.17 10.45 6.58
C PHE A 27 2.37 11.65 5.65
N PRO A 28 2.44 12.90 6.12
CA PRO A 28 2.75 14.02 5.23
C PRO A 28 4.09 13.89 4.50
N LYS A 29 5.05 13.16 5.09
CA LYS A 29 6.37 12.98 4.50
C LYS A 29 6.46 11.75 3.60
N TYR A 30 5.90 10.63 4.02
CA TYR A 30 6.04 9.34 3.33
C TYR A 30 4.76 8.81 2.73
N GLY A 31 3.63 9.44 3.03
CA GLY A 31 2.34 9.05 2.51
C GLY A 31 2.01 9.76 1.21
N LEU A 32 1.19 9.09 0.41
CA LEU A 32 0.61 9.68 -0.80
C LEU A 32 -0.90 9.66 -0.61
N PRO A 33 -1.57 10.81 -0.61
CA PRO A 33 -3.02 10.81 -0.52
C PRO A 33 -3.62 10.20 -1.78
N PHE A 34 -4.73 9.48 -1.62
CA PHE A 34 -5.45 8.97 -2.79
C PHE A 34 -6.02 10.15 -3.58
N GLN A 35 -5.76 10.15 -4.88
CA GLN A 35 -6.33 11.10 -5.83
C GLN A 35 -6.65 10.36 -7.12
N PRO A 36 -7.73 10.69 -7.83
CA PRO A 36 -8.08 10.00 -9.07
C PRO A 36 -7.24 10.50 -10.24
N GLU A 37 -5.94 10.56 -10.07
CA GLU A 37 -4.97 11.02 -11.05
C GLU A 37 -3.76 10.10 -11.03
N THR A 38 -3.15 9.86 -12.20
CA THR A 38 -1.96 9.02 -12.26
C THR A 38 -0.76 9.70 -11.61
N ILE A 39 0.04 8.91 -10.92
CA ILE A 39 1.25 9.39 -10.26
C ILE A 39 2.43 9.40 -11.25
N ASP A 40 3.42 10.20 -10.93
CA ASP A 40 4.73 10.18 -11.57
C ASP A 40 5.76 9.73 -10.53
N SER A 41 6.18 8.47 -10.60
CA SER A 41 7.10 7.90 -9.62
C SER A 41 8.46 8.57 -9.65
N GLY A 42 8.90 9.05 -10.82
CA GLY A 42 10.14 9.79 -10.93
C GLY A 42 10.13 11.07 -10.10
N LYS A 43 9.01 11.76 -10.07
CA LYS A 43 8.86 12.96 -9.23
C LYS A 43 8.75 12.61 -7.74
N ILE A 44 8.03 11.53 -7.42
CA ILE A 44 7.83 11.12 -6.03
C ILE A 44 9.15 10.72 -5.39
N PHE A 45 9.95 9.90 -6.07
CA PHE A 45 11.18 9.36 -5.52
C PHE A 45 12.45 10.14 -5.95
N GLY A 46 12.31 11.09 -6.85
CA GLY A 46 13.44 11.90 -7.33
C GLY A 46 14.39 11.15 -8.22
N ARG A 47 13.98 10.03 -8.82
CA ARG A 47 14.85 9.21 -9.70
C ARG A 47 13.99 8.32 -10.59
N ILE A 48 14.61 7.75 -11.61
CA ILE A 48 13.98 6.72 -12.45
C ILE A 48 14.49 5.36 -11.95
N ALA A 49 13.58 4.53 -11.46
CA ALA A 49 13.87 3.20 -10.93
C ALA A 49 12.68 2.28 -11.17
N PRO A 50 12.89 0.95 -11.16
CA PRO A 50 11.75 0.03 -11.22
C PRO A 50 10.79 0.29 -10.07
N LEU A 51 9.50 0.34 -10.38
CA LEU A 51 8.45 0.61 -9.40
C LEU A 51 7.72 -0.69 -9.06
N VAL A 52 7.64 -0.99 -7.78
CA VAL A 52 6.92 -2.16 -7.25
C VAL A 52 5.75 -1.68 -6.41
N LEU A 53 4.57 -2.22 -6.69
CA LEU A 53 3.39 -1.98 -5.87
C LEU A 53 3.24 -3.15 -4.90
N GLU A 54 3.15 -2.86 -3.62
CA GLU A 54 2.91 -3.86 -2.58
C GLU A 54 1.52 -3.68 -2.00
N ILE A 55 0.71 -4.73 -2.02
CA ILE A 55 -0.68 -4.69 -1.59
C ILE A 55 -0.86 -5.53 -0.35
N GLY A 56 -1.47 -4.94 0.68
CA GLY A 56 -1.73 -5.64 1.93
C GLY A 56 -0.49 -5.76 2.81
N SER A 57 0.27 -4.68 2.93
CA SER A 57 1.54 -4.68 3.66
C SER A 57 1.41 -5.00 5.16
N GLY A 58 0.19 -5.01 5.71
CA GLY A 58 -0.04 -5.30 7.12
C GLY A 58 0.69 -4.32 8.02
N MET A 59 1.52 -4.83 8.91
CA MET A 59 2.32 -4.00 9.84
C MET A 59 3.64 -3.52 9.24
N GLY A 60 3.92 -3.87 7.99
CA GLY A 60 5.03 -3.32 7.23
C GLY A 60 6.39 -3.96 7.41
N GLU A 61 6.49 -5.04 8.18
CA GLU A 61 7.78 -5.71 8.42
C GLU A 61 8.41 -6.23 7.14
N THR A 62 7.63 -6.94 6.34
CA THR A 62 8.09 -7.51 5.08
C THR A 62 8.43 -6.42 4.07
N THR A 63 7.55 -5.41 3.97
CA THR A 63 7.77 -4.27 3.07
C THR A 63 9.08 -3.56 3.38
N ALA A 64 9.33 -3.24 4.65
CA ALA A 64 10.55 -2.56 5.06
C ALA A 64 11.78 -3.42 4.78
N ALA A 65 11.72 -4.72 5.06
CA ALA A 65 12.83 -5.64 4.81
C ALA A 65 13.16 -5.75 3.31
N ILE A 66 12.14 -5.87 2.46
CA ILE A 66 12.34 -5.95 1.01
C ILE A 66 12.92 -4.65 0.47
N ALA A 67 12.38 -3.52 0.88
CA ALA A 67 12.85 -2.22 0.40
C ALA A 67 14.31 -1.98 0.80
N ARG A 68 14.67 -2.35 2.03
CA ARG A 68 16.06 -2.22 2.50
C ARG A 68 17.01 -3.13 1.71
N ALA A 69 16.56 -4.32 1.34
CA ALA A 69 17.36 -5.27 0.57
C ALA A 69 17.46 -4.88 -0.91
N LYS A 70 16.56 -4.05 -1.42
CA LYS A 70 16.50 -3.68 -2.84
C LYS A 70 16.50 -2.15 -3.01
N PRO A 71 17.62 -1.48 -2.68
CA PRO A 71 17.67 -0.01 -2.74
C PRO A 71 17.58 0.55 -4.16
N ALA A 72 17.80 -0.27 -5.19
CA ALA A 72 17.70 0.16 -6.59
C ALA A 72 16.27 0.21 -7.11
N ALA A 73 15.28 -0.30 -6.37
CA ALA A 73 13.88 -0.27 -6.73
C ALA A 73 13.11 0.66 -5.79
N ASP A 74 11.98 1.19 -6.27
CA ASP A 74 11.07 2.01 -5.48
C ASP A 74 9.79 1.24 -5.20
N PHE A 75 9.23 1.46 -4.02
CA PHE A 75 8.08 0.70 -3.53
C PHE A 75 6.97 1.63 -3.11
N ILE A 76 5.75 1.33 -3.56
CA ILE A 76 4.54 1.94 -3.05
C ILE A 76 3.73 0.86 -2.36
N ALA A 77 3.55 1.01 -1.06
CA ALA A 77 2.76 0.10 -0.24
C ALA A 77 1.33 0.61 -0.13
N VAL A 78 0.36 -0.24 -0.39
CA VAL A 78 -1.05 0.09 -0.29
C VAL A 78 -1.66 -0.71 0.84
N GLU A 79 -2.24 -0.03 1.81
CA GLU A 79 -2.86 -0.64 2.99
C GLU A 79 -4.03 0.20 3.45
N VAL A 80 -5.13 -0.45 3.84
CA VAL A 80 -6.32 0.24 4.35
C VAL A 80 -6.34 0.32 5.87
N HIS A 81 -5.65 -0.61 6.54
CA HIS A 81 -5.66 -0.74 7.99
C HIS A 81 -4.78 0.32 8.65
N GLY A 82 -5.40 1.26 9.35
CA GLY A 82 -4.70 2.40 9.93
C GLY A 82 -3.51 2.04 10.80
N PRO A 83 -3.63 1.12 11.77
CA PRO A 83 -2.50 0.69 12.59
C PRO A 83 -1.35 0.13 11.74
N GLY A 84 -1.65 -0.60 10.68
CA GLY A 84 -0.62 -1.12 9.76
C GLY A 84 0.11 -0.02 9.03
N VAL A 85 -0.62 0.99 8.54
CA VAL A 85 -0.02 2.16 7.89
C VAL A 85 0.90 2.89 8.87
N GLY A 86 0.43 3.14 10.10
CA GLY A 86 1.24 3.79 11.13
C GLY A 86 2.50 3.01 11.47
N SER A 87 2.39 1.70 11.59
CA SER A 87 3.54 0.83 11.85
C SER A 87 4.56 0.89 10.72
N LEU A 88 4.10 0.82 9.47
CA LEU A 88 5.01 0.93 8.31
C LEU A 88 5.69 2.29 8.26
N LEU A 89 4.96 3.37 8.50
CA LEU A 89 5.54 4.71 8.53
C LEU A 89 6.67 4.82 9.57
N ASN A 90 6.46 4.25 10.75
CA ASN A 90 7.49 4.23 11.78
C ASN A 90 8.74 3.43 11.35
N ARG A 91 8.55 2.33 10.63
CA ARG A 91 9.67 1.54 10.09
C ARG A 91 10.43 2.29 9.03
N ILE A 92 9.73 2.98 8.13
CA ILE A 92 10.36 3.82 7.09
C ILE A 92 11.25 4.88 7.74
N ALA A 93 10.73 5.57 8.75
CA ALA A 93 11.47 6.61 9.44
C ALA A 93 12.67 6.05 10.22
N ALA A 94 12.45 4.94 10.95
CA ALA A 94 13.50 4.33 11.77
C ALA A 94 14.67 3.80 10.93
N ASP A 95 14.36 3.20 9.77
CA ASP A 95 15.35 2.60 8.88
C ASP A 95 15.89 3.58 7.83
N GLY A 96 15.36 4.79 7.78
CA GLY A 96 15.79 5.80 6.80
C GLY A 96 15.52 5.38 5.36
N LEU A 97 14.39 4.75 5.08
CA LEU A 97 14.09 4.22 3.75
C LEU A 97 13.59 5.33 2.84
N ALA A 98 14.39 5.70 1.85
CA ALA A 98 14.02 6.71 0.86
C ALA A 98 13.17 6.14 -0.27
N ASN A 99 13.13 4.83 -0.42
CA ASN A 99 12.51 4.14 -1.56
C ASN A 99 11.13 3.53 -1.24
N VAL A 100 10.46 4.01 -0.21
CA VAL A 100 9.10 3.54 0.14
C VAL A 100 8.17 4.72 0.34
N ARG A 101 6.97 4.60 -0.23
CA ARG A 101 5.85 5.51 0.05
C ARG A 101 4.61 4.67 0.34
N VAL A 102 3.64 5.25 1.04
CA VAL A 102 2.46 4.53 1.51
C VAL A 102 1.20 5.22 1.02
N ILE A 103 0.25 4.44 0.49
CA ILE A 103 -1.08 4.91 0.16
C ILE A 103 -2.07 4.18 1.07
N ARG A 104 -2.89 4.93 1.81
CA ARG A 104 -3.94 4.36 2.63
C ARG A 104 -5.25 4.42 1.86
N HIS A 105 -5.53 3.37 1.09
CA HIS A 105 -6.73 3.31 0.25
C HIS A 105 -6.93 1.88 -0.27
N ASP A 106 -8.07 1.63 -0.90
CA ASP A 106 -8.33 0.35 -1.56
C ASP A 106 -7.41 0.17 -2.77
N ALA A 107 -6.75 -0.97 -2.83
CA ALA A 107 -5.78 -1.27 -3.87
C ALA A 107 -6.39 -1.30 -5.28
N VAL A 108 -7.64 -1.75 -5.42
CA VAL A 108 -8.31 -1.78 -6.73
C VAL A 108 -8.44 -0.38 -7.29
N GLU A 109 -8.85 0.59 -6.45
CA GLU A 109 -8.95 1.98 -6.88
C GLU A 109 -7.60 2.60 -7.15
N VAL A 110 -6.59 2.28 -6.33
CA VAL A 110 -5.23 2.77 -6.56
C VAL A 110 -4.71 2.31 -7.92
N LEU A 111 -4.85 1.02 -8.23
CA LEU A 111 -4.44 0.48 -9.52
C LEU A 111 -5.19 1.11 -10.68
N ALA A 112 -6.50 1.29 -10.53
CA ALA A 112 -7.32 1.82 -11.60
C ALA A 112 -7.09 3.30 -11.88
N ARG A 113 -6.75 4.08 -10.84
CA ARG A 113 -6.77 5.54 -10.95
C ARG A 113 -5.42 6.21 -10.79
N MET A 114 -4.50 5.61 -10.04
CA MET A 114 -3.23 6.25 -9.71
C MET A 114 -2.03 5.66 -10.47
N ILE A 115 -2.12 4.43 -10.94
CA ILE A 115 -0.99 3.77 -11.57
C ILE A 115 -1.12 3.84 -13.09
N PRO A 116 -0.18 4.49 -13.77
CA PRO A 116 -0.19 4.53 -15.23
C PRO A 116 0.03 3.12 -15.82
N ASP A 117 -0.56 2.88 -17.00
CA ASP A 117 -0.36 1.63 -17.70
C ASP A 117 1.13 1.40 -17.97
N GLY A 118 1.58 0.17 -17.72
CA GLY A 118 2.96 -0.21 -17.95
C GLY A 118 3.98 0.37 -16.97
N ALA A 119 3.53 1.03 -15.89
CA ALA A 119 4.43 1.69 -14.95
C ALA A 119 5.08 0.74 -13.95
N LEU A 120 4.46 -0.42 -13.68
CA LEU A 120 4.92 -1.33 -12.64
C LEU A 120 5.87 -2.38 -13.18
N ALA A 121 7.00 -2.57 -12.47
CA ALA A 121 7.89 -3.68 -12.69
C ALA A 121 7.37 -4.96 -12.05
N ALA A 122 6.67 -4.85 -10.92
CA ALA A 122 6.13 -5.99 -10.18
C ALA A 122 4.98 -5.56 -9.27
N ILE A 123 4.15 -6.53 -8.90
CA ILE A 123 3.13 -6.38 -7.86
C ILE A 123 3.37 -7.48 -6.84
N HIS A 124 3.49 -7.10 -5.57
CA HIS A 124 3.60 -8.03 -4.46
C HIS A 124 2.27 -8.05 -3.71
N LEU A 125 1.67 -9.22 -3.57
CA LEU A 125 0.44 -9.43 -2.80
C LEU A 125 0.79 -10.10 -1.48
N PHE A 126 0.52 -9.43 -0.37
CA PHE A 126 0.78 -9.98 0.96
C PHE A 126 -0.55 -10.25 1.67
N PHE A 127 -0.72 -11.49 2.11
CA PHE A 127 -1.83 -11.89 2.97
C PHE A 127 -3.20 -11.35 2.52
N PRO A 128 -3.61 -11.58 1.24
CA PRO A 128 -4.94 -11.18 0.83
C PRO A 128 -6.00 -11.90 1.68
N ASP A 129 -7.15 -11.24 1.90
CA ASP A 129 -8.22 -11.83 2.70
C ASP A 129 -8.62 -13.20 2.15
N PRO A 130 -8.62 -14.26 2.99
CA PRO A 130 -9.01 -15.58 2.55
C PRO A 130 -10.54 -15.67 2.43
N TRP A 131 -11.04 -15.75 1.23
CA TRP A 131 -12.46 -15.92 0.95
C TRP A 131 -12.70 -17.34 0.42
N PRO A 132 -12.65 -18.39 1.27
CA PRO A 132 -12.71 -19.79 0.81
C PRO A 132 -14.08 -20.22 0.32
N LYS A 133 -15.15 -19.58 0.80
CA LYS A 133 -16.51 -19.92 0.38
C LYS A 133 -16.81 -19.32 -1.00
N LYS A 134 -17.51 -20.07 -1.84
CA LYS A 134 -17.86 -19.63 -3.20
C LYS A 134 -18.52 -18.24 -3.22
N ARG A 135 -19.40 -17.95 -2.26
CA ARG A 135 -20.08 -16.66 -2.16
C ARG A 135 -19.11 -15.47 -1.92
N HIS A 136 -17.89 -15.74 -1.46
CA HIS A 136 -16.88 -14.71 -1.19
C HIS A 136 -15.89 -14.51 -2.33
N HIS A 137 -15.99 -15.28 -3.42
CA HIS A 137 -15.01 -15.19 -4.51
C HIS A 137 -14.93 -13.80 -5.12
N LYS A 138 -16.04 -13.05 -5.13
CA LYS A 138 -16.07 -11.68 -5.64
C LYS A 138 -15.22 -10.70 -4.84
N ARG A 139 -14.89 -11.04 -3.58
CA ARG A 139 -14.09 -10.20 -2.70
C ARG A 139 -12.60 -10.50 -2.77
N ARG A 140 -12.21 -11.55 -3.48
CA ARG A 140 -10.80 -11.86 -3.66
C ARG A 140 -10.14 -10.77 -4.48
N LEU A 141 -8.97 -10.32 -4.03
CA LEU A 141 -8.22 -9.28 -4.72
C LEU A 141 -7.84 -9.74 -6.14
N VAL A 142 -7.39 -10.99 -6.27
CA VAL A 142 -7.01 -11.55 -7.56
C VAL A 142 -8.25 -12.20 -8.20
N GLN A 143 -8.77 -11.58 -9.24
CA GLN A 143 -9.91 -12.03 -10.01
C GLN A 143 -9.60 -11.88 -11.50
N ALA A 144 -10.39 -12.53 -12.37
CA ALA A 144 -10.15 -12.51 -13.80
C ALA A 144 -10.10 -11.09 -14.39
N GLN A 145 -10.91 -10.19 -13.88
CA GLN A 145 -10.95 -8.80 -14.35
C GLN A 145 -9.95 -7.88 -13.65
N PHE A 146 -9.26 -8.37 -12.66
CA PHE A 146 -8.23 -7.60 -11.95
C PHE A 146 -6.93 -7.60 -12.75
#